data_684a929f4b98462ba7e4708aa703b683
#
_entry.id   684a929f4b98462ba7e4708aa703b683
#
_cell.length_a   1.000
_cell.length_b   1.000
_cell.length_c   1.000
_cell.angle_alpha   90.00
_cell.angle_beta   90.00
_cell.angle_gamma   90.00
#
_symmetry.space_group_name_H-M   'P 1'
#
loop_
_entity.id
_entity.type
_entity.pdbx_description
1 polymer ?
#
loop_
_entity_poly.entity_id
_entity_poly.type
_entity_poly.pdbx_seq_one_letter_code
_entity_poly.pdbx_strand_id
1 'polypeptide(L)'
;RVKDKPVFAGCIGPFSLAGRLFGLSELMIALYVEPENITVLLEKCTRFLIDYCRAIKETGVHGVIMAEPAAGLISNEDSLLYSTTYVRQVVEAVQDEHFIVILHNCGNAGHCTEAMVQSGAAALHFGNKIDMQDALANCPEDRLVMGNLDPVGLFKQSSSEEVYTATMNLLQQTKTWKNFVLSTGCDVPPHIPAENIEAFYQALTNFNRSM
;
A
#
# COMPACT_ATOMS: atom_id res chain seq x y z
N ARG A 1 0.16 -19.51 -16.01
CA ARG A 1 1.21 -18.51 -15.68
C ARG A 1 0.90 -17.23 -16.45
N VAL A 2 0.82 -16.11 -15.74
CA VAL A 2 0.77 -14.77 -16.32
C VAL A 2 2.13 -14.48 -16.97
N LYS A 3 2.16 -14.08 -18.23
CA LYS A 3 3.41 -13.85 -18.97
C LYS A 3 3.60 -12.38 -19.39
N ASP A 4 2.53 -11.63 -19.42
CA ASP A 4 2.44 -10.28 -20.00
C ASP A 4 2.18 -9.18 -18.96
N LYS A 5 2.15 -9.53 -17.69
CA LYS A 5 1.90 -8.61 -16.58
C LYS A 5 2.82 -8.88 -15.41
N PRO A 6 3.19 -7.86 -14.63
CA PRO A 6 3.94 -8.07 -13.40
C PRO A 6 3.12 -8.88 -12.39
N VAL A 7 3.82 -9.73 -11.64
CA VAL A 7 3.24 -10.56 -10.58
C VAL A 7 3.86 -10.15 -9.25
N PHE A 8 3.02 -9.85 -8.28
CA PHE A 8 3.45 -9.48 -6.93
C PHE A 8 2.92 -10.49 -5.92
N ALA A 9 3.72 -10.78 -4.90
CA ALA A 9 3.28 -11.52 -3.73
C ALA A 9 2.78 -10.56 -2.64
N GLY A 10 1.97 -11.05 -1.71
CA GLY A 10 1.55 -10.28 -0.54
C GLY A 10 2.38 -10.61 0.69
N CYS A 11 2.71 -9.61 1.50
CA CYS A 11 3.24 -9.80 2.84
C CYS A 11 2.71 -8.72 3.79
N ILE A 12 2.84 -8.97 5.09
CA ILE A 12 2.57 -7.97 6.12
C ILE A 12 3.85 -7.18 6.43
N GLY A 13 3.73 -5.93 6.85
CA GLY A 13 4.88 -5.14 7.30
C GLY A 13 5.28 -5.42 8.76
N PRO A 14 6.48 -4.99 9.18
CA PRO A 14 7.06 -5.30 10.49
C PRO A 14 6.19 -4.89 11.67
N PHE A 15 5.65 -3.68 11.67
CA PHE A 15 4.84 -3.15 12.77
C PHE A 15 3.47 -3.85 12.84
N SER A 16 2.84 -4.08 11.70
CA SER A 16 1.59 -4.83 11.63
C SER A 16 1.77 -6.29 12.02
N LEU A 17 2.91 -6.90 11.68
CA LEU A 17 3.25 -8.26 12.14
C LEU A 17 3.43 -8.30 13.66
N ALA A 18 4.17 -7.35 14.23
CA ALA A 18 4.31 -7.22 15.68
C ALA A 18 2.96 -7.08 16.37
N GLY A 19 2.06 -6.25 15.83
CA GLY A 19 0.69 -6.10 16.34
C GLY A 19 -0.15 -7.38 16.28
N ARG A 20 0.06 -8.21 15.24
CA ARG A 20 -0.61 -9.52 15.17
C ARG A 20 -0.05 -10.55 16.16
N LEU A 21 1.23 -10.49 16.45
CA LEU A 21 1.88 -11.45 17.38
C LEU A 21 1.67 -11.08 18.85
N PHE A 22 1.72 -9.79 19.18
CA PHE A 22 1.66 -9.30 20.55
C PHE A 22 0.26 -8.87 21.00
N GLY A 23 -0.61 -8.56 20.05
CA GLY A 23 -1.87 -7.88 20.25
C GLY A 23 -1.76 -6.42 19.88
N LEU A 24 -2.70 -5.92 19.04
CA LEU A 24 -2.59 -4.55 18.51
C LEU A 24 -2.75 -3.50 19.60
N SER A 25 -3.71 -3.69 20.51
CA SER A 25 -3.95 -2.77 21.62
C SER A 25 -2.79 -2.78 22.62
N GLU A 26 -2.27 -3.97 22.91
CA GLU A 26 -1.12 -4.18 23.79
C GLU A 26 0.13 -3.53 23.18
N LEU A 27 0.35 -3.69 21.87
CA LEU A 27 1.45 -3.04 21.15
C LEU A 27 1.38 -1.52 21.28
N MET A 28 0.19 -0.91 21.06
CA MET A 28 0.02 0.54 21.15
C MET A 28 0.36 1.09 22.55
N ILE A 29 0.01 0.35 23.61
CA ILE A 29 0.36 0.72 24.99
C ILE A 29 1.86 0.54 25.23
N ALA A 30 2.41 -0.59 24.79
CA ALA A 30 3.80 -0.96 25.03
C ALA A 30 4.81 -0.05 24.29
N LEU A 31 4.41 0.65 23.22
CA LEU A 31 5.24 1.69 22.59
C LEU A 31 5.72 2.75 23.58
N TYR A 32 4.89 3.07 24.57
CA TYR A 32 5.16 4.14 25.57
C TYR A 32 5.61 3.60 26.92
N VAL A 33 5.27 2.35 27.25
CA VAL A 33 5.57 1.75 28.56
C VAL A 33 6.83 0.89 28.52
N GLU A 34 7.08 0.19 27.41
CA GLU A 34 8.17 -0.76 27.24
C GLU A 34 8.83 -0.65 25.85
N PRO A 35 9.25 0.55 25.39
CA PRO A 35 9.72 0.77 24.02
C PRO A 35 10.90 -0.11 23.62
N GLU A 36 11.79 -0.45 24.57
CA GLU A 36 12.94 -1.31 24.32
C GLU A 36 12.53 -2.75 23.95
N ASN A 37 11.51 -3.28 24.61
CA ASN A 37 10.97 -4.62 24.32
C ASN A 37 10.30 -4.65 22.94
N ILE A 38 9.61 -3.57 22.58
CA ILE A 38 8.98 -3.43 21.27
C ILE A 38 10.03 -3.34 20.16
N THR A 39 11.12 -2.62 20.39
CA THR A 39 12.26 -2.57 19.46
C THR A 39 12.79 -3.97 19.18
N VAL A 40 13.01 -4.78 20.19
CA VAL A 40 13.46 -6.21 20.02
C VAL A 40 12.46 -7.03 19.23
N LEU A 41 11.14 -6.85 19.47
CA LEU A 41 10.11 -7.52 18.71
C LEU A 41 10.12 -7.12 17.24
N LEU A 42 10.20 -5.81 16.96
CA LEU A 42 10.25 -5.26 15.60
C LEU A 42 11.49 -5.73 14.84
N GLU A 43 12.65 -5.79 15.47
CA GLU A 43 13.86 -6.35 14.88
C GLU A 43 13.72 -7.82 14.47
N LYS A 44 13.05 -8.62 15.31
CA LYS A 44 12.77 -10.04 15.00
C LYS A 44 11.79 -10.18 13.84
N CYS A 45 10.72 -9.39 13.84
CA CYS A 45 9.75 -9.34 12.73
C CYS A 45 10.44 -8.94 11.42
N THR A 46 11.29 -7.92 11.47
CA THR A 46 12.02 -7.41 10.31
C THR A 46 12.96 -8.45 9.72
N ARG A 47 13.75 -9.13 10.54
CA ARG A 47 14.64 -10.21 10.08
C ARG A 47 13.86 -11.33 9.40
N PHE A 48 12.78 -11.79 10.03
CA PHE A 48 11.90 -12.78 9.42
C PHE A 48 11.35 -12.32 8.06
N LEU A 49 10.88 -11.06 7.96
CA LEU A 49 10.32 -10.53 6.73
C LEU A 49 11.39 -10.34 5.63
N ILE A 50 12.62 -10.00 5.99
CA ILE A 50 13.73 -9.96 5.02
C ILE A 50 13.95 -11.34 4.41
N ASP A 51 14.04 -12.38 5.22
CA ASP A 51 14.26 -13.76 4.73
C ASP A 51 13.04 -14.24 3.93
N TYR A 52 11.82 -13.92 4.38
CA TYR A 52 10.59 -14.23 3.66
C TYR A 52 10.52 -13.55 2.29
N CYS A 53 10.83 -12.26 2.22
CA CYS A 53 10.84 -11.52 0.95
C CYS A 53 11.96 -11.98 0.01
N ARG A 54 13.12 -12.40 0.54
CA ARG A 54 14.19 -13.02 -0.26
C ARG A 54 13.73 -14.33 -0.89
N ALA A 55 13.07 -15.19 -0.10
CA ALA A 55 12.52 -16.44 -0.63
C ALA A 55 11.44 -16.19 -1.71
N ILE A 56 10.60 -15.15 -1.52
CA ILE A 56 9.66 -14.72 -2.56
C ILE A 56 10.39 -14.27 -3.83
N LYS A 57 11.43 -13.46 -3.69
CA LYS A 57 12.23 -12.95 -4.82
C LYS A 57 12.84 -14.10 -5.65
N GLU A 58 13.32 -15.16 -5.00
CA GLU A 58 13.86 -16.36 -5.65
C GLU A 58 12.80 -17.10 -6.50
N THR A 59 11.50 -16.88 -6.29
CA THR A 59 10.45 -17.47 -7.13
C THR A 59 10.31 -16.80 -8.51
N GLY A 60 11.00 -15.67 -8.74
CA GLY A 60 10.97 -14.92 -9.99
C GLY A 60 9.74 -14.03 -10.15
N VAL A 61 9.05 -13.65 -9.07
CA VAL A 61 8.02 -12.60 -9.08
C VAL A 61 8.67 -11.22 -9.08
N HIS A 62 7.90 -10.18 -9.44
CA HIS A 62 8.40 -8.83 -9.67
C HIS A 62 8.44 -7.95 -8.41
N GLY A 63 7.95 -8.46 -7.29
CA GLY A 63 7.97 -7.73 -6.03
C GLY A 63 6.94 -8.23 -5.03
N VAL A 64 6.79 -7.44 -3.97
CA VAL A 64 5.82 -7.68 -2.91
C VAL A 64 4.95 -6.45 -2.66
N ILE A 65 3.69 -6.67 -2.32
CA ILE A 65 2.81 -5.68 -1.70
C ILE A 65 2.90 -5.92 -0.19
N MET A 66 3.54 -4.99 0.50
CA MET A 66 3.74 -5.03 1.95
C MET A 66 2.65 -4.20 2.64
N ALA A 67 1.73 -4.87 3.33
CA ALA A 67 0.63 -4.22 4.04
C ALA A 67 1.03 -3.81 5.46
N GLU A 68 0.97 -2.50 5.74
CA GLU A 68 1.34 -1.90 7.03
C GLU A 68 0.19 -1.04 7.62
N PRO A 69 -1.05 -1.56 7.71
CA PRO A 69 -2.21 -0.76 8.12
C PRO A 69 -2.13 -0.29 9.57
N ALA A 70 -1.45 -1.02 10.45
CA ALA A 70 -1.31 -0.65 11.85
C ALA A 70 -0.52 0.66 12.04
N ALA A 71 0.42 0.97 11.14
CA ALA A 71 1.16 2.22 11.17
C ALA A 71 0.30 3.46 10.89
N GLY A 72 -0.86 3.30 10.26
CA GLY A 72 -1.83 4.37 10.07
C GLY A 72 -2.67 4.69 11.33
N LEU A 73 -2.49 3.96 12.43
CA LEU A 73 -3.18 4.17 13.70
C LEU A 73 -2.36 4.98 14.71
N ILE A 74 -1.09 5.25 14.41
CA ILE A 74 -0.16 6.01 15.25
C ILE A 74 0.20 7.33 14.59
N SER A 75 0.86 8.21 15.33
CA SER A 75 1.33 9.50 14.80
C SER A 75 2.34 9.32 13.67
N ASN A 76 2.58 10.38 12.88
CA ASN A 76 3.65 10.34 11.87
C ASN A 76 5.03 10.09 12.52
N GLU A 77 5.31 10.71 13.66
CA GLU A 77 6.54 10.54 14.42
C GLU A 77 6.74 9.09 14.88
N ASP A 78 5.71 8.50 15.49
CA ASP A 78 5.76 7.09 15.90
C ASP A 78 5.85 6.16 14.68
N SER A 79 5.16 6.48 13.58
CA SER A 79 5.25 5.72 12.34
C SER A 79 6.65 5.75 11.75
N LEU A 80 7.33 6.90 11.78
CA LEU A 80 8.74 7.02 11.39
C LEU A 80 9.65 6.12 12.24
N LEU A 81 9.42 6.11 13.55
CA LEU A 81 10.26 5.38 14.50
C LEU A 81 9.98 3.86 14.48
N TYR A 82 8.72 3.46 14.57
CA TYR A 82 8.34 2.06 14.83
C TYR A 82 7.88 1.29 13.57
N SER A 83 7.63 1.96 12.45
CA SER A 83 7.26 1.32 11.19
C SER A 83 8.29 1.60 10.08
N THR A 84 8.47 2.86 9.71
CA THR A 84 9.31 3.28 8.57
C THR A 84 10.74 2.78 8.68
N THR A 85 11.36 2.90 9.86
CA THR A 85 12.72 2.42 10.12
C THR A 85 12.89 0.93 9.80
N TYR A 86 11.89 0.14 10.11
CA TYR A 86 11.91 -1.32 9.91
C TYR A 86 11.50 -1.72 8.50
N VAL A 87 10.52 -1.04 7.91
CA VAL A 87 10.16 -1.23 6.48
C VAL A 87 11.35 -0.89 5.59
N ARG A 88 12.08 0.20 5.88
CA ARG A 88 13.29 0.60 5.14
C ARG A 88 14.34 -0.50 5.14
N GLN A 89 14.59 -1.16 6.27
CA GLN A 89 15.53 -2.29 6.34
C GLN A 89 15.12 -3.44 5.40
N VAL A 90 13.82 -3.73 5.31
CA VAL A 90 13.34 -4.75 4.36
C VAL A 90 13.55 -4.26 2.93
N VAL A 91 13.16 -3.02 2.61
CA VAL A 91 13.34 -2.42 1.29
C VAL A 91 14.80 -2.48 0.84
N GLU A 92 15.73 -2.01 1.67
CA GLU A 92 17.17 -2.00 1.39
C GLU A 92 17.74 -3.41 1.20
N ALA A 93 17.16 -4.42 1.86
CA ALA A 93 17.63 -5.80 1.79
C ALA A 93 17.15 -6.56 0.54
N VAL A 94 16.03 -6.15 -0.11
CA VAL A 94 15.39 -6.95 -1.15
C VAL A 94 15.08 -6.21 -2.44
N GLN A 95 14.86 -4.87 -2.39
CA GLN A 95 14.46 -4.08 -3.55
C GLN A 95 15.63 -3.84 -4.51
N ASP A 96 15.38 -4.02 -5.80
CA ASP A 96 16.29 -3.67 -6.89
C ASP A 96 15.51 -3.36 -8.17
N GLU A 97 16.19 -3.29 -9.32
CA GLU A 97 15.58 -3.00 -10.63
C GLU A 97 14.58 -4.08 -11.12
N HIS A 98 14.61 -5.28 -10.54
CA HIS A 98 13.76 -6.41 -10.95
C HIS A 98 12.75 -6.82 -9.88
N PHE A 99 12.92 -6.34 -8.65
CA PHE A 99 12.06 -6.66 -7.52
C PHE A 99 11.75 -5.43 -6.68
N ILE A 100 10.51 -4.97 -6.72
CA ILE A 100 10.08 -3.77 -6.01
C ILE A 100 9.23 -4.09 -4.77
N VAL A 101 9.29 -3.20 -3.79
CA VAL A 101 8.38 -3.18 -2.66
C VAL A 101 7.31 -2.11 -2.90
N ILE A 102 6.05 -2.53 -2.83
CA ILE A 102 4.87 -1.64 -2.81
C ILE A 102 4.42 -1.56 -1.36
N LEU A 103 4.61 -0.41 -0.71
CA LEU A 103 4.14 -0.21 0.67
C LEU A 103 2.67 0.21 0.66
N HIS A 104 1.81 -0.61 1.26
CA HIS A 104 0.39 -0.34 1.39
C HIS A 104 0.03 0.05 2.82
N ASN A 105 -0.62 1.21 2.99
CA ASN A 105 -1.19 1.64 4.27
C ASN A 105 -2.60 2.20 4.08
N CYS A 106 -3.63 1.35 4.24
CA CYS A 106 -5.03 1.75 4.17
C CYS A 106 -5.52 2.47 5.46
N GLY A 107 -4.74 2.44 6.53
CA GLY A 107 -5.00 3.18 7.76
C GLY A 107 -4.60 4.66 7.68
N ASN A 108 -3.72 5.02 6.74
CA ASN A 108 -3.30 6.40 6.54
C ASN A 108 -4.43 7.26 5.95
N ALA A 109 -4.82 8.30 6.67
CA ALA A 109 -5.77 9.32 6.23
C ALA A 109 -5.09 10.65 5.84
N GLY A 110 -3.79 10.61 5.50
CA GLY A 110 -2.96 11.76 5.12
C GLY A 110 -1.81 12.04 6.09
N HIS A 111 -1.98 11.77 7.37
CA HIS A 111 -1.02 12.13 8.43
C HIS A 111 0.30 11.32 8.42
N CYS A 112 0.32 10.14 7.80
CA CYS A 112 1.51 9.27 7.72
C CYS A 112 2.13 9.22 6.31
N THR A 113 1.78 10.13 5.41
CA THR A 113 2.31 10.11 4.03
C THR A 113 3.82 10.30 4.01
N GLU A 114 4.36 11.21 4.82
CA GLU A 114 5.81 11.40 4.95
C GLU A 114 6.52 10.13 5.43
N ALA A 115 5.98 9.47 6.45
CA ALA A 115 6.52 8.21 6.94
C ALA A 115 6.55 7.13 5.85
N MET A 116 5.51 7.02 5.04
CA MET A 116 5.48 6.10 3.90
C MET A 116 6.57 6.45 2.87
N VAL A 117 6.72 7.71 2.50
CA VAL A 117 7.76 8.17 1.55
C VAL A 117 9.15 7.82 2.06
N GLN A 118 9.42 8.06 3.33
CA GLN A 118 10.73 7.80 3.93
C GLN A 118 11.08 6.31 4.06
N SER A 119 10.15 5.39 3.82
CA SER A 119 10.43 3.95 3.80
C SER A 119 11.37 3.51 2.67
N GLY A 120 11.48 4.31 1.61
CA GLY A 120 12.26 3.97 0.43
C GLY A 120 11.60 2.98 -0.54
N ALA A 121 10.36 2.55 -0.28
CA ALA A 121 9.61 1.68 -1.18
C ALA A 121 9.44 2.32 -2.56
N ALA A 122 9.56 1.55 -3.64
CA ALA A 122 9.44 2.03 -5.01
C ALA A 122 8.03 2.48 -5.36
N ALA A 123 7.03 1.96 -4.67
CA ALA A 123 5.64 2.34 -4.85
C ALA A 123 4.93 2.49 -3.50
N LEU A 124 4.03 3.46 -3.42
CA LEU A 124 3.21 3.75 -2.24
C LEU A 124 1.74 3.57 -2.60
N HIS A 125 1.07 2.66 -1.92
CA HIS A 125 -0.34 2.35 -2.16
C HIS A 125 -1.22 2.87 -1.03
N PHE A 126 -2.14 3.77 -1.37
CA PHE A 126 -2.97 4.50 -0.42
C PHE A 126 -4.39 3.96 -0.33
N GLY A 127 -4.95 3.99 0.87
CA GLY A 127 -6.35 3.68 1.12
C GLY A 127 -7.30 4.77 0.63
N ASN A 128 -8.60 4.46 0.57
CA ASN A 128 -9.63 5.35 0.05
C ASN A 128 -9.97 6.56 0.96
N LYS A 129 -9.30 6.70 2.10
CA LYS A 129 -9.51 7.82 3.03
C LYS A 129 -8.68 9.06 2.73
N ILE A 130 -7.66 8.95 1.88
CA ILE A 130 -6.82 10.07 1.49
C ILE A 130 -7.25 10.63 0.13
N ASP A 131 -7.13 11.94 -0.05
CA ASP A 131 -7.22 12.55 -1.36
C ASP A 131 -5.97 12.20 -2.19
N MET A 132 -6.16 11.69 -3.40
CA MET A 132 -5.03 11.26 -4.24
C MET A 132 -4.21 12.44 -4.80
N GLN A 133 -4.80 13.62 -4.96
CA GLN A 133 -4.05 14.81 -5.34
C GLN A 133 -3.11 15.25 -4.21
N ASP A 134 -3.59 15.19 -2.96
CA ASP A 134 -2.76 15.47 -1.79
C ASP A 134 -1.65 14.42 -1.64
N ALA A 135 -1.96 13.14 -1.82
CA ALA A 135 -0.95 12.09 -1.78
C ALA A 135 0.14 12.30 -2.85
N LEU A 136 -0.27 12.58 -4.09
CA LEU A 136 0.64 12.83 -5.22
C LEU A 136 1.49 14.09 -5.03
N ALA A 137 0.92 15.16 -4.50
CA ALA A 137 1.64 16.39 -4.23
C ALA A 137 2.71 16.25 -3.13
N ASN A 138 2.52 15.30 -2.21
CA ASN A 138 3.44 15.04 -1.10
C ASN A 138 4.40 13.85 -1.33
N CYS A 139 4.32 13.21 -2.50
CA CYS A 139 5.22 12.12 -2.88
C CYS A 139 6.22 12.56 -3.95
N PRO A 140 7.48 12.11 -3.90
CA PRO A 140 8.46 12.38 -4.95
C PRO A 140 8.01 11.79 -6.32
N GLU A 141 8.36 12.47 -7.41
CA GLU A 141 7.99 12.04 -8.77
C GLU A 141 8.62 10.71 -9.20
N ASP A 142 9.71 10.31 -8.55
CA ASP A 142 10.40 9.04 -8.78
C ASP A 142 9.77 7.85 -8.03
N ARG A 143 8.67 8.07 -7.31
CA ARG A 143 7.89 7.04 -6.61
C ARG A 143 6.55 6.83 -7.27
N LEU A 144 6.17 5.59 -7.50
CA LEU A 144 4.81 5.27 -7.96
C LEU A 144 3.83 5.52 -6.80
N VAL A 145 2.74 6.20 -7.11
CA VAL A 145 1.66 6.51 -6.16
C VAL A 145 0.40 5.80 -6.66
N MET A 146 -0.09 4.85 -5.87
CA MET A 146 -1.16 3.94 -6.27
C MET A 146 -2.40 4.14 -5.41
N GLY A 147 -3.56 3.96 -6.01
CA GLY A 147 -4.85 3.99 -5.28
C GLY A 147 -5.97 4.59 -6.12
N ASN A 148 -7.11 4.96 -5.55
CA ASN A 148 -7.54 4.56 -4.19
C ASN A 148 -9.07 4.46 -4.10
N LEU A 149 -9.70 3.93 -5.16
CA LEU A 149 -11.16 3.79 -5.16
C LEU A 149 -11.65 2.91 -4.01
N ASP A 150 -12.80 3.28 -3.40
CA ASP A 150 -13.35 2.55 -2.25
C ASP A 150 -13.75 1.11 -2.62
N PRO A 151 -13.08 0.09 -2.04
CA PRO A 151 -13.34 -1.30 -2.41
C PRO A 151 -14.71 -1.81 -1.93
N VAL A 152 -15.28 -1.20 -0.90
CA VAL A 152 -16.57 -1.63 -0.32
C VAL A 152 -17.71 -0.74 -0.81
N GLY A 153 -17.64 0.55 -0.51
CA GLY A 153 -18.70 1.50 -0.85
C GLY A 153 -18.94 1.58 -2.35
N LEU A 154 -17.87 1.60 -3.14
CA LEU A 154 -18.00 1.73 -4.58
C LEU A 154 -18.11 0.34 -5.27
N PHE A 155 -17.15 -0.57 -5.06
CA PHE A 155 -17.11 -1.82 -5.83
C PHE A 155 -18.17 -2.84 -5.41
N LYS A 156 -18.57 -2.88 -4.14
CA LYS A 156 -19.54 -3.87 -3.65
C LYS A 156 -20.96 -3.34 -3.56
N GLN A 157 -21.12 -2.05 -3.25
CA GLN A 157 -22.43 -1.49 -2.87
C GLN A 157 -23.03 -0.55 -3.92
N SER A 158 -22.24 -0.10 -4.91
CA SER A 158 -22.69 0.80 -5.96
C SER A 158 -22.97 0.07 -7.29
N SER A 159 -23.59 0.78 -8.22
CA SER A 159 -23.82 0.32 -9.59
C SER A 159 -22.55 0.41 -10.45
N SER A 160 -22.52 -0.32 -11.57
CA SER A 160 -21.43 -0.24 -12.54
C SER A 160 -21.25 1.16 -13.15
N GLU A 161 -22.35 1.92 -13.31
CA GLU A 161 -22.30 3.30 -13.79
C GLU A 161 -21.59 4.22 -12.78
N GLU A 162 -21.85 4.05 -11.49
CA GLU A 162 -21.17 4.80 -10.41
C GLU A 162 -19.69 4.44 -10.34
N VAL A 163 -19.34 3.14 -10.48
CA VAL A 163 -17.93 2.69 -10.56
C VAL A 163 -17.22 3.31 -11.76
N TYR A 164 -17.84 3.28 -12.94
CA TYR A 164 -17.28 3.90 -14.13
C TYR A 164 -17.04 5.40 -13.94
N THR A 165 -18.05 6.11 -13.43
CA THR A 165 -18.00 7.56 -13.22
C THR A 165 -16.92 7.94 -12.18
N ALA A 166 -16.87 7.24 -11.05
CA ALA A 166 -15.87 7.48 -10.02
C ALA A 166 -14.44 7.21 -10.55
N THR A 167 -14.26 6.15 -11.33
CA THR A 167 -12.99 5.82 -11.96
C THR A 167 -12.54 6.92 -12.93
N MET A 168 -13.43 7.37 -13.80
CA MET A 168 -13.15 8.48 -14.74
C MET A 168 -12.78 9.76 -14.00
N ASN A 169 -13.50 10.09 -12.93
CA ASN A 169 -13.24 11.28 -12.13
C ASN A 169 -11.82 11.22 -11.51
N LEU A 170 -11.46 10.10 -10.90
CA LEU A 170 -10.12 9.92 -10.33
C LEU A 170 -9.02 10.05 -11.39
N LEU A 171 -9.19 9.42 -12.55
CA LEU A 171 -8.26 9.51 -13.68
C LEU A 171 -8.12 10.95 -14.20
N GLN A 172 -9.22 11.70 -14.30
CA GLN A 172 -9.18 13.12 -14.71
C GLN A 172 -8.46 14.00 -13.67
N GLN A 173 -8.69 13.76 -12.39
CA GLN A 173 -8.04 14.50 -11.31
C GLN A 173 -6.53 14.26 -11.26
N THR A 174 -6.09 13.05 -11.61
CA THR A 174 -4.69 12.63 -11.50
C THR A 174 -3.91 12.65 -12.81
N LYS A 175 -4.50 13.04 -13.93
CA LYS A 175 -3.92 12.95 -15.29
C LYS A 175 -2.60 13.70 -15.51
N THR A 176 -2.29 14.69 -14.68
CA THR A 176 -1.05 15.45 -14.78
C THR A 176 0.14 14.78 -14.11
N TRP A 177 -0.11 13.80 -13.24
CA TRP A 177 0.94 13.05 -12.54
C TRP A 177 1.29 11.79 -13.30
N LYS A 178 2.55 11.71 -13.77
CA LYS A 178 3.05 10.57 -14.55
C LYS A 178 3.33 9.34 -13.72
N ASN A 179 3.46 9.50 -12.41
CA ASN A 179 3.74 8.46 -11.43
C ASN A 179 2.48 7.90 -10.75
N PHE A 180 1.29 8.29 -11.21
CA PHE A 180 0.03 7.75 -10.71
C PHE A 180 -0.29 6.38 -11.31
N VAL A 181 -0.73 5.44 -10.47
CA VAL A 181 -1.24 4.13 -10.87
C VAL A 181 -2.64 3.92 -10.28
N LEU A 182 -3.63 3.81 -11.14
CA LEU A 182 -5.02 3.56 -10.74
C LEU A 182 -5.15 2.20 -10.03
N SER A 183 -5.75 2.21 -8.84
CA SER A 183 -6.04 1.00 -8.05
C SER A 183 -7.27 1.21 -7.16
N THR A 184 -7.76 0.13 -6.56
CA THR A 184 -8.64 0.20 -5.40
C THR A 184 -7.83 0.61 -4.17
N GLY A 185 -8.46 1.20 -3.15
CA GLY A 185 -7.77 1.65 -1.94
C GLY A 185 -7.37 0.54 -0.97
N CYS A 186 -7.82 -0.67 -1.22
CA CYS A 186 -7.48 -1.89 -0.47
C CYS A 186 -7.93 -3.11 -1.28
N ASP A 187 -7.76 -4.32 -0.74
CA ASP A 187 -8.33 -5.54 -1.29
C ASP A 187 -9.84 -5.40 -1.47
N VAL A 188 -10.32 -5.84 -2.61
CA VAL A 188 -11.76 -5.87 -2.87
C VAL A 188 -12.41 -7.06 -2.16
N PRO A 189 -13.57 -6.87 -1.47
CA PRO A 189 -14.21 -7.95 -0.75
C PRO A 189 -14.76 -9.03 -1.70
N PRO A 190 -15.01 -10.25 -1.20
CA PRO A 190 -15.63 -11.29 -2.01
C PRO A 190 -17.05 -10.92 -2.43
N HIS A 191 -17.51 -11.53 -3.53
CA HIS A 191 -18.84 -11.33 -4.09
C HIS A 191 -19.12 -9.91 -4.58
N ILE A 192 -18.14 -9.27 -5.19
CA ILE A 192 -18.34 -8.04 -5.96
C ILE A 192 -19.03 -8.42 -7.27
N PRO A 193 -20.02 -7.63 -7.74
CA PRO A 193 -20.57 -7.79 -9.07
C PRO A 193 -19.48 -7.72 -10.16
N ALA A 194 -19.45 -8.69 -11.07
CA ALA A 194 -18.45 -8.72 -12.15
C ALA A 194 -18.51 -7.47 -13.03
N GLU A 195 -19.73 -6.96 -13.26
CA GLU A 195 -19.97 -5.73 -14.00
C GLU A 195 -19.30 -4.49 -13.39
N ASN A 196 -19.09 -4.46 -12.08
CA ASN A 196 -18.38 -3.37 -11.40
C ASN A 196 -16.88 -3.43 -11.71
N ILE A 197 -16.30 -4.62 -11.76
CA ILE A 197 -14.90 -4.82 -12.18
C ILE A 197 -14.74 -4.46 -13.66
N GLU A 198 -15.66 -4.88 -14.51
CA GLU A 198 -15.64 -4.56 -15.93
C GLU A 198 -15.74 -3.04 -16.17
N ALA A 199 -16.63 -2.35 -15.44
CA ALA A 199 -16.80 -0.89 -15.53
C ALA A 199 -15.51 -0.13 -15.17
N PHE A 200 -14.78 -0.58 -14.13
CA PHE A 200 -13.48 -0.03 -13.77
C PHE A 200 -12.47 -0.14 -14.92
N TYR A 201 -12.31 -1.32 -15.52
CA TYR A 201 -11.38 -1.52 -16.63
C TYR A 201 -11.84 -0.81 -17.91
N GLN A 202 -13.13 -0.69 -18.13
CA GLN A 202 -13.69 0.05 -19.27
C GLN A 202 -13.39 1.55 -19.15
N ALA A 203 -13.55 2.12 -17.96
CA ALA A 203 -13.21 3.51 -17.70
C ALA A 203 -11.72 3.79 -17.97
N LEU A 204 -10.82 2.94 -17.45
CA LEU A 204 -9.38 3.05 -17.71
C LEU A 204 -9.05 2.95 -19.21
N THR A 205 -9.68 2.00 -19.92
CA THR A 205 -9.47 1.81 -21.36
C THR A 205 -9.94 3.04 -22.15
N ASN A 206 -11.11 3.57 -21.81
CA ASN A 206 -11.66 4.75 -22.50
C ASN A 206 -10.85 6.01 -22.21
N PHE A 207 -10.40 6.18 -20.96
CA PHE A 207 -9.52 7.29 -20.61
C PHE A 207 -8.20 7.25 -21.41
N ASN A 208 -7.54 6.10 -21.48
CA ASN A 208 -6.28 5.96 -22.23
C ASN A 208 -6.43 6.18 -23.74
N ARG A 209 -7.62 5.92 -24.30
CA ARG A 209 -7.91 6.19 -25.73
C ARG A 209 -8.17 7.66 -26.01
N SER A 210 -8.52 8.44 -24.99
CA SER A 210 -8.83 9.87 -25.12
C SER A 210 -7.61 10.78 -24.89
N MET A 211 -6.49 10.22 -24.42
CA MET A 211 -5.19 10.88 -24.24
C MET A 211 -4.40 10.87 -25.55
#